data_fecedfcfa1eda0d83b20607f60ae683f
#
_entry.id   fecedfcfa1eda0d83b20607f60ae683f
#
_cell.length_a   1.000
_cell.length_b   1.000
_cell.length_c   1.000
_cell.angle_alpha   90.00
_cell.angle_beta   90.00
_cell.angle_gamma   90.00
#
_symmetry.space_group_name_H-M   'P 1'
#
loop_
_entity.id
_entity.type
_entity.pdbx_description
1 polymer ?
#
loop_
_entity_poly.entity_id
_entity_poly.type
_entity_poly.pdbx_seq_one_letter_code
_entity_poly.pdbx_strand_id
1 'polypeptide(L)'
;MKLSGYYKELGNDVELKLDYEDLQLYDKVFISKVFTDTPIDESVLNLPNVEYGGTGFFYDKAPKLPYEVEHHMPDYHLYDEWVQQRLDKGGNRNDFKYYLDYSIGFVTRGCFRQCQFCVNKNYKKGRSP
;
A
#
# COMPACT_ATOMS: atom_id res chain seq x y z
N MET A 1 3.81 1.44 -1.78
CA MET A 1 4.75 1.52 -2.91
C MET A 1 4.48 2.72 -3.84
N LYS A 2 3.28 2.92 -4.46
CA LYS A 2 3.02 4.09 -5.34
C LYS A 2 3.07 5.42 -4.58
N LEU A 3 2.46 5.52 -3.41
CA LEU A 3 2.57 6.69 -2.54
C LEU A 3 4.04 6.98 -2.19
N SER A 4 4.79 5.96 -1.80
CA SER A 4 6.22 6.10 -1.48
C SER A 4 7.01 6.65 -2.67
N GLY A 5 6.86 6.05 -3.86
CA GLY A 5 7.53 6.55 -5.07
C GLY A 5 7.19 8.01 -5.37
N TYR A 6 5.91 8.36 -5.34
CA TYR A 6 5.45 9.72 -5.59
C TYR A 6 6.03 10.74 -4.61
N TYR A 7 5.97 10.48 -3.30
CA TYR A 7 6.48 11.43 -2.31
C TYR A 7 8.01 11.52 -2.30
N LYS A 8 8.73 10.44 -2.58
CA LYS A 8 10.19 10.47 -2.75
C LYS A 8 10.59 11.33 -3.96
N GLU A 9 9.88 11.23 -5.08
CA GLU A 9 10.15 12.06 -6.26
C GLU A 9 9.91 13.55 -5.99
N LEU A 10 8.96 13.88 -5.11
CA LEU A 10 8.74 15.25 -4.63
C LEU A 10 9.80 15.74 -3.62
N GLY A 11 10.82 14.91 -3.31
CA GLY A 11 11.91 15.27 -2.40
C GLY A 11 11.59 15.05 -0.92
N ASN A 12 10.53 14.31 -0.59
CA ASN A 12 10.21 13.97 0.79
C ASN A 12 11.01 12.75 1.25
N ASP A 13 11.34 12.73 2.54
CA ASP A 13 11.83 11.52 3.21
C ASP A 13 10.67 10.60 3.54
N VAL A 14 10.75 9.34 3.11
CA VAL A 14 9.66 8.37 3.24
C VAL A 14 10.16 7.10 3.90
N GLU A 15 9.56 6.78 5.04
CA GLU A 15 9.85 5.60 5.84
C GLU A 15 8.72 4.57 5.79
N LEU A 16 9.07 3.29 5.80
CA LEU A 16 8.13 2.19 6.02
C LEU A 16 8.02 1.88 7.51
N LYS A 17 6.89 2.21 8.13
CA LYS A 17 6.58 1.82 9.51
C LYS A 17 5.85 0.46 9.54
N LEU A 18 6.25 -0.39 10.49
CA LEU A 18 5.68 -1.71 10.72
C LEU A 18 4.88 -1.79 12.04
N ASP A 19 4.85 -0.70 12.77
CA ASP A 19 4.10 -0.51 14.01
C ASP A 19 3.34 0.81 13.96
N TYR A 20 2.60 1.13 15.03
CA TYR A 20 1.82 2.35 15.16
C TYR A 20 2.43 3.33 16.16
N GLU A 21 3.69 3.13 16.55
CA GLU A 21 4.36 3.99 17.53
C GLU A 21 4.80 5.31 16.88
N ASP A 22 4.72 6.39 17.63
CA ASP A 22 5.25 7.71 17.27
C ASP A 22 4.73 8.30 15.94
N LEU A 23 3.55 7.90 15.47
CA LEU A 23 2.97 8.40 14.20
C LEU A 23 2.74 9.91 14.19
N GLN A 24 2.56 10.53 15.35
CA GLN A 24 2.40 11.98 15.51
C GLN A 24 3.68 12.77 15.19
N LEU A 25 4.84 12.11 15.10
CA LEU A 25 6.11 12.77 14.76
C LEU A 25 6.29 12.97 13.26
N TYR A 26 5.48 12.34 12.44
CA TYR A 26 5.52 12.45 10.99
C TYR A 26 4.59 13.57 10.50
N ASP A 27 4.99 14.29 9.46
CA ASP A 27 4.14 15.29 8.83
C ASP A 27 2.90 14.66 8.20
N LYS A 28 3.05 13.46 7.63
CA LYS A 28 1.97 12.72 6.99
C LYS A 28 2.18 11.21 7.09
N VAL A 29 1.12 10.51 7.43
CA VAL A 29 1.11 9.05 7.58
C VAL A 29 0.03 8.47 6.68
N PHE A 30 0.36 7.43 5.94
CA PHE A 30 -0.58 6.68 5.12
C PHE A 30 -0.73 5.25 5.62
N ILE A 31 -1.94 4.84 5.95
CA ILE A 31 -2.25 3.50 6.40
C ILE A 31 -3.09 2.80 5.33
N SER A 32 -2.61 1.66 4.85
CA SER A 32 -3.32 0.84 3.87
C SER A 32 -3.73 -0.50 4.45
N LYS A 33 -5.01 -0.85 4.30
CA LYS A 33 -5.57 -2.11 4.75
C LYS A 33 -6.27 -2.80 3.59
N VAL A 34 -5.87 -4.03 3.28
CA VAL A 34 -6.42 -4.83 2.17
C VAL A 34 -7.53 -5.76 2.66
N PHE A 35 -7.31 -6.47 3.76
CA PHE A 35 -8.26 -7.43 4.32
C PHE A 35 -9.02 -6.85 5.50
N THR A 36 -10.33 -7.09 5.57
CA THR A 36 -11.22 -6.61 6.64
C THR A 36 -10.77 -7.05 8.03
N ASP A 37 -10.29 -8.27 8.14
CA ASP A 37 -9.94 -8.90 9.43
C ASP A 37 -8.49 -8.58 9.89
N THR A 38 -7.72 -7.79 9.10
CA THR A 38 -6.40 -7.35 9.54
C THR A 38 -6.53 -6.46 10.77
N PRO A 39 -5.89 -6.82 11.91
CA PRO A 39 -5.91 -5.98 13.11
C PRO A 39 -5.32 -4.61 12.85
N ILE A 40 -5.89 -3.60 13.48
CA ILE A 40 -5.39 -2.23 13.44
C ILE A 40 -5.67 -1.56 14.79
N ASP A 41 -4.80 -0.67 15.19
CA ASP A 41 -5.06 0.25 16.28
C ASP A 41 -5.96 1.39 15.77
N GLU A 42 -7.26 1.33 16.10
CA GLU A 42 -8.22 2.33 15.64
C GLU A 42 -7.96 3.73 16.21
N SER A 43 -7.24 3.84 17.32
CA SER A 43 -6.91 5.13 17.93
C SER A 43 -6.07 6.02 17.03
N VAL A 44 -5.19 5.41 16.23
CA VAL A 44 -4.30 6.16 15.31
C VAL A 44 -5.03 6.75 14.11
N LEU A 45 -6.21 6.24 13.75
CA LEU A 45 -7.00 6.75 12.63
C LEU A 45 -7.59 8.15 12.90
N ASN A 46 -7.63 8.56 14.16
CA ASN A 46 -8.11 9.89 14.56
C ASN A 46 -7.01 10.95 14.59
N LEU A 47 -5.75 10.58 14.34
CA LEU A 47 -4.65 11.54 14.29
C LEU A 47 -4.80 12.45 13.07
N PRO A 48 -4.55 13.78 13.21
CA PRO A 48 -4.80 14.75 12.15
C PRO A 48 -3.88 14.59 10.92
N ASN A 49 -2.74 13.95 11.09
CA ASN A 49 -1.76 13.69 10.05
C ASN A 49 -1.91 12.31 9.39
N VAL A 50 -2.91 11.51 9.79
CA VAL A 50 -3.13 10.16 9.26
C VAL A 50 -4.20 10.16 8.17
N GLU A 51 -3.84 9.61 7.03
CA GLU A 51 -4.77 9.23 5.96
C GLU A 51 -4.79 7.72 5.82
N TYR A 52 -5.96 7.13 5.66
CA TYR A 52 -6.07 5.69 5.52
C TYR A 52 -6.98 5.30 4.36
N GLY A 53 -6.72 4.14 3.78
CA GLY A 53 -7.43 3.65 2.61
C GLY A 53 -7.30 2.16 2.38
N GLY A 54 -7.95 1.71 1.33
CA GLY A 54 -7.95 0.32 0.91
C GLY A 54 -9.26 -0.41 1.19
N THR A 55 -9.42 -1.56 0.56
CA THR A 55 -10.64 -2.37 0.60
C THR A 55 -10.95 -2.94 1.99
N GLY A 56 -9.92 -3.09 2.84
CA GLY A 56 -10.10 -3.55 4.22
C GLY A 56 -10.79 -2.54 5.14
N PHE A 57 -10.76 -1.23 4.80
CA PHE A 57 -11.51 -0.19 5.50
C PHE A 57 -12.86 0.09 4.86
N PHE A 58 -12.92 0.17 3.54
CA PHE A 58 -14.06 0.74 2.83
C PHE A 58 -14.77 -0.26 1.91
N TYR A 59 -14.31 -1.52 1.87
CA TYR A 59 -14.80 -2.55 0.99
C TYR A 59 -14.85 -2.07 -0.48
N ASP A 60 -16.02 -2.00 -1.10
CA ASP A 60 -16.22 -1.56 -2.50
C ASP A 60 -16.26 -0.03 -2.68
N LYS A 61 -16.19 0.72 -1.59
CA LYS A 61 -16.23 2.20 -1.56
C LYS A 61 -14.89 2.85 -1.26
N ALA A 62 -13.79 2.08 -1.36
CA ALA A 62 -12.46 2.62 -1.11
C ALA A 62 -12.18 3.84 -2.01
N PRO A 63 -11.75 4.98 -1.44
CA PRO A 63 -11.39 6.15 -2.22
C PRO A 63 -10.24 5.80 -3.18
N LYS A 64 -10.31 6.35 -4.39
CA LYS A 64 -9.24 6.19 -5.37
C LYS A 64 -8.08 7.09 -5.00
N LEU A 65 -6.88 6.63 -5.29
CA LEU A 65 -5.70 7.47 -5.23
C LEU A 65 -5.81 8.62 -6.27
N PRO A 66 -5.22 9.79 -6.00
CA PRO A 66 -5.05 10.83 -7.01
C PRO A 66 -4.42 10.27 -8.29
N TYR A 67 -4.74 10.87 -9.43
CA TYR A 67 -4.28 10.40 -10.74
C TYR A 67 -2.75 10.28 -10.80
N GLU A 68 -2.05 11.27 -10.30
CA GLU A 68 -0.59 11.35 -10.29
C GLU A 68 0.04 10.20 -9.49
N VAL A 69 -0.55 9.86 -8.35
CA VAL A 69 -0.10 8.74 -7.50
C VAL A 69 -0.44 7.40 -8.16
N GLU A 70 -1.65 7.29 -8.72
CA GLU A 70 -2.10 6.03 -9.35
C GLU A 70 -1.24 5.65 -10.56
N HIS A 71 -0.74 6.65 -11.31
CA HIS A 71 0.11 6.45 -12.48
C HIS A 71 1.60 6.53 -12.20
N HIS A 72 1.98 6.77 -10.94
CA HIS A 72 3.37 6.82 -10.53
C HIS A 72 4.01 5.43 -10.54
N MET A 73 5.31 5.37 -10.85
CA MET A 73 6.11 4.16 -10.71
C MET A 73 6.14 3.72 -9.23
N PRO A 74 5.82 2.45 -8.91
CA PRO A 74 5.94 1.97 -7.56
C PRO A 74 7.40 2.01 -7.06
N ASP A 75 7.58 2.37 -5.80
CA ASP A 75 8.86 2.25 -5.12
C ASP A 75 9.12 0.78 -4.77
N TYR A 76 9.85 0.10 -5.62
CA TYR A 76 10.21 -1.31 -5.43
C TYR A 76 11.28 -1.51 -4.35
N HIS A 77 11.93 -0.44 -3.89
CA HIS A 77 12.96 -0.45 -2.84
C HIS A 77 12.42 -0.16 -1.45
N LEU A 78 11.11 0.07 -1.32
CA LEU A 78 10.47 0.42 -0.03
C LEU A 78 10.73 -0.62 1.08
N TYR A 79 10.91 -1.88 0.72
CA TYR A 79 11.11 -2.99 1.66
C TYR A 79 12.56 -3.42 1.82
N ASP A 80 13.52 -2.82 1.10
CA ASP A 80 14.91 -3.27 1.06
C ASP A 80 15.56 -3.29 2.45
N GLU A 81 15.40 -2.22 3.21
CA GLU A 81 15.96 -2.11 4.56
C GLU A 81 15.35 -3.17 5.51
N TRP A 82 14.03 -3.34 5.47
CA TRP A 82 13.35 -4.35 6.26
C TRP A 82 13.81 -5.76 5.89
N VAL A 83 13.94 -6.07 4.61
CA VAL A 83 14.45 -7.36 4.16
C VAL A 83 15.89 -7.56 4.64
N GLN A 84 16.76 -6.55 4.52
CA GLN A 84 18.14 -6.65 4.98
C GLN A 84 18.21 -6.98 6.46
N GLN A 85 17.42 -6.30 7.29
CA GLN A 85 17.35 -6.61 8.73
C GLN A 85 16.93 -8.06 9.03
N ARG A 86 16.04 -8.64 8.19
CA ARG A 86 15.61 -10.04 8.31
C ARG A 86 16.71 -11.01 7.89
N LEU A 87 17.44 -10.69 6.83
CA LEU A 87 18.59 -11.48 6.36
C LEU A 87 19.72 -11.48 7.39
N ASP A 88 20.02 -10.34 8.01
CA ASP A 88 21.04 -10.19 9.05
C ASP A 88 20.71 -11.02 10.30
N LYS A 89 19.42 -11.26 10.56
CA LYS A 89 18.91 -12.13 11.62
C LYS A 89 18.86 -13.62 11.24
N GLY A 90 19.44 -14.00 10.08
CA GLY A 90 19.51 -15.37 9.61
C GLY A 90 18.33 -15.82 8.73
N GLY A 91 17.54 -14.88 8.20
CA GLY A 91 16.50 -15.18 7.22
C GLY A 91 17.07 -15.71 5.90
N ASN A 92 16.30 -16.55 5.20
CA ASN A 92 16.69 -17.06 3.89
C ASN A 92 16.25 -16.08 2.79
N ARG A 93 17.18 -15.69 1.89
CA ARG A 93 16.89 -14.77 0.76
C ARG A 93 15.72 -15.25 -0.11
N ASN A 94 15.55 -16.55 -0.29
CA ASN A 94 14.47 -17.11 -1.10
C ASN A 94 13.06 -16.78 -0.55
N ASP A 95 12.93 -16.59 0.77
CA ASP A 95 11.65 -16.25 1.39
C ASP A 95 11.24 -14.80 1.09
N PHE A 96 12.21 -13.95 0.71
CA PHE A 96 12.03 -12.53 0.44
C PHE A 96 12.12 -12.16 -1.05
N LYS A 97 12.26 -13.14 -1.95
CA LYS A 97 12.42 -12.89 -3.40
C LYS A 97 11.33 -12.01 -4.01
N TYR A 98 10.09 -12.08 -3.50
CA TYR A 98 8.97 -11.26 -3.97
C TYR A 98 9.13 -9.77 -3.64
N TYR A 99 9.92 -9.44 -2.63
CA TYR A 99 10.23 -8.06 -2.26
C TYR A 99 11.46 -7.53 -3.00
N LEU A 100 12.41 -8.40 -3.35
CA LEU A 100 13.71 -8.03 -3.91
C LEU A 100 13.76 -8.10 -5.44
N ASP A 101 13.14 -9.14 -6.01
CA ASP A 101 13.41 -9.53 -7.40
C ASP A 101 12.17 -9.37 -8.31
N TYR A 102 11.01 -8.99 -7.76
CA TYR A 102 9.75 -8.95 -8.52
C TYR A 102 9.16 -7.56 -8.61
N SER A 103 8.73 -7.20 -9.82
CA SER A 103 7.87 -6.05 -10.06
C SER A 103 6.42 -6.51 -10.12
N ILE A 104 5.54 -5.86 -9.37
CA ILE A 104 4.13 -6.20 -9.29
C ILE A 104 3.30 -5.05 -9.85
N GLY A 105 2.41 -5.37 -10.79
CA GLY A 105 1.50 -4.40 -11.38
C GLY A 105 0.25 -5.06 -11.96
N PHE A 106 -0.71 -4.22 -12.33
CA PHE A 106 -1.92 -4.66 -12.99
C PHE A 106 -1.88 -4.34 -14.49
N VAL A 107 -1.99 -5.36 -15.33
CA VAL A 107 -2.17 -5.17 -16.79
C VAL A 107 -3.61 -4.79 -17.14
N THR A 108 -4.57 -5.22 -16.31
CA THR A 108 -5.99 -4.91 -16.45
C THR A 108 -6.61 -4.72 -15.08
N ARG A 109 -7.62 -3.86 -14.99
CA ARG A 109 -8.42 -3.67 -13.77
C ARG A 109 -9.88 -3.97 -14.04
N GLY A 110 -10.57 -4.38 -12.97
CA GLY A 110 -11.96 -4.75 -13.04
C GLY A 110 -12.20 -6.18 -13.52
N CYS A 111 -13.44 -6.58 -13.51
CA CYS A 111 -13.88 -7.92 -13.88
C CYS A 111 -15.21 -7.81 -14.64
N PHE A 112 -15.41 -8.66 -15.64
CA PHE A 112 -16.67 -8.73 -16.38
C PHE A 112 -17.78 -9.48 -15.60
N ARG A 113 -17.39 -10.23 -14.55
CA ARG A 113 -18.34 -10.93 -13.67
C ARG A 113 -18.86 -9.97 -12.60
N GLN A 114 -20.15 -10.02 -12.31
CA GLN A 114 -20.81 -9.22 -11.30
C GLN A 114 -21.24 -10.09 -10.11
N CYS A 115 -20.28 -10.78 -9.49
CA CYS A 115 -20.57 -11.63 -8.34
C CYS A 115 -21.03 -10.75 -7.16
N GLN A 116 -22.07 -11.19 -6.44
CA GLN A 116 -22.69 -10.39 -5.37
C GLN A 116 -21.73 -10.04 -4.23
N PHE A 117 -20.78 -10.93 -3.94
CA PHE A 117 -19.78 -10.79 -2.86
C PHE A 117 -18.48 -10.07 -3.30
N CYS A 118 -18.38 -9.63 -4.55
CA CYS A 118 -17.11 -9.12 -5.11
C CYS A 118 -16.94 -7.63 -4.90
N VAL A 119 -15.78 -7.21 -4.40
CA VAL A 119 -15.37 -5.80 -4.24
C VAL A 119 -15.21 -5.07 -5.58
N ASN A 120 -15.03 -5.81 -6.68
CA ASN A 120 -14.77 -5.27 -8.01
C ASN A 120 -16.02 -4.90 -8.81
N LYS A 121 -17.21 -4.94 -8.22
CA LYS A 121 -18.49 -4.64 -8.90
C LYS A 121 -18.50 -3.27 -9.58
N ASN A 122 -17.86 -2.30 -8.96
CA ASN A 122 -17.89 -0.90 -9.38
C ASN A 122 -16.77 -0.54 -10.37
N TYR A 123 -15.89 -1.48 -10.70
CA TYR A 123 -14.85 -1.25 -11.69
C TYR A 123 -15.35 -1.56 -13.10
N LYS A 124 -15.41 -0.56 -13.95
CA LYS A 124 -15.60 -0.78 -15.39
C LYS A 124 -14.39 -1.51 -15.93
N LYS A 125 -14.64 -2.54 -16.78
CA LYS A 125 -13.56 -3.25 -17.48
C LYS A 125 -12.73 -2.25 -18.28
N GLY A 126 -11.46 -2.13 -17.96
CA GLY A 126 -10.52 -1.28 -18.68
C GLY A 126 -9.11 -1.89 -18.67
N ARG A 127 -8.29 -1.48 -19.62
CA ARG A 127 -6.85 -1.71 -19.51
C ARG A 127 -6.32 -0.80 -18.40
N SER A 128 -5.36 -1.28 -17.65
CA SER A 128 -4.57 -0.39 -16.80
C SER A 128 -3.90 0.63 -17.71
N PRO A 129 -3.92 1.91 -17.36
CA PRO A 129 -3.18 2.92 -18.09
C PRO A 129 -1.68 2.65 -18.03
#